data_d91b587021199ee7527ef9224450fc17
#
_entry.id   d91b587021199ee7527ef9224450fc17
#
_cell.length_a   1.000
_cell.length_b   1.000
_cell.length_c   1.000
_cell.angle_alpha   90.00
_cell.angle_beta   90.00
_cell.angle_gamma   90.00
#
_symmetry.space_group_name_H-M   'P 1'
#
loop_
_entity.id
_entity.type
_entity.pdbx_description
1 polymer ?
#
loop_
_entity_poly.entity_id
_entity_poly.type
_entity_poly.pdbx_seq_one_letter_code
_entity_poly.pdbx_strand_id
1 'polypeptide(L)'
;RRATRFTKDKSPYRDHLWLSFRRAAEPRDASLFYWFELGIDHMNWGLGFWNENRPALDMLRRRIVASPDQVRGVLDSCKLAEHHLLLGGSQFKRLPVPDTVPEDLRPWYLAKDFYVQRFGVRQEWAFDDKLVGRVRRDFQAMAPLYRLLRGMVDDLQETSQA
;
A
#
# COMPACT_ATOMS: atom_id res chain seq x y z
N ARG A 1 3.79 -21.23 13.19
CA ARG A 1 5.16 -21.76 13.29
C ARG A 1 5.92 -21.40 12.01
N ARG A 2 7.17 -20.97 12.14
CA ARG A 2 8.02 -20.56 11.01
C ARG A 2 8.63 -21.81 10.34
N ALA A 3 8.72 -21.80 9.00
CA ALA A 3 9.48 -22.81 8.28
C ALA A 3 10.97 -22.46 8.36
N THR A 4 11.73 -23.15 9.23
CA THR A 4 13.14 -22.82 9.54
C THR A 4 14.15 -23.59 8.68
N ARG A 5 13.69 -24.46 7.75
CA ARG A 5 14.56 -25.37 6.99
C ARG A 5 15.65 -24.64 6.18
N PHE A 6 15.33 -23.48 5.61
CA PHE A 6 16.21 -22.75 4.70
C PHE A 6 16.69 -21.39 5.25
N THR A 7 16.45 -21.08 6.52
CA THR A 7 16.85 -19.82 7.15
C THR A 7 17.99 -20.01 8.13
N LYS A 8 18.87 -19.02 8.23
CA LYS A 8 19.94 -19.01 9.25
C LYS A 8 19.34 -18.90 10.67
N ASP A 9 18.29 -18.12 10.81
CA ASP A 9 17.53 -18.00 12.05
C ASP A 9 16.64 -19.23 12.24
N LYS A 10 16.90 -19.97 13.33
CA LYS A 10 16.18 -21.20 13.70
C LYS A 10 15.05 -20.97 14.71
N SER A 11 14.74 -19.73 15.02
CA SER A 11 13.59 -19.36 15.85
C SER A 11 12.30 -20.06 15.38
N PRO A 12 11.61 -20.81 16.26
CA PRO A 12 10.43 -21.59 15.86
C PRO A 12 9.20 -20.70 15.62
N TYR A 13 9.22 -19.47 16.10
CA TYR A 13 8.14 -18.49 15.97
C TYR A 13 8.62 -17.28 15.17
N ARG A 14 7.64 -16.60 14.55
CA ARG A 14 7.90 -15.30 13.93
C ARG A 14 8.00 -14.24 15.04
N ASP A 15 8.76 -13.22 14.76
CA ASP A 15 8.96 -12.03 15.58
C ASP A 15 7.88 -10.95 15.36
N HIS A 16 6.88 -11.27 14.53
CA HIS A 16 5.76 -10.37 14.22
C HIS A 16 4.46 -11.13 13.98
N LEU A 17 3.35 -10.45 14.27
CA LEU A 17 2.00 -10.82 13.89
C LEU A 17 1.55 -9.93 12.74
N TRP A 18 0.86 -10.52 11.77
CA TRP A 18 0.41 -9.80 10.60
C TRP A 18 -1.04 -10.13 10.26
N LEU A 19 -1.85 -9.09 10.10
CA LEU A 19 -3.23 -9.18 9.66
C LEU A 19 -3.36 -8.53 8.30
N SER A 20 -4.10 -9.13 7.38
CA SER A 20 -4.42 -8.55 6.09
C SER A 20 -5.92 -8.60 5.84
N PHE A 21 -6.44 -7.49 5.32
CA PHE A 21 -7.86 -7.32 4.98
C PHE A 21 -7.96 -7.17 3.47
N ARG A 22 -8.37 -8.24 2.79
CA ARG A 22 -8.47 -8.32 1.32
C ARG A 22 -9.78 -9.00 0.90
N ARG A 23 -10.14 -8.92 -0.37
CA ARG A 23 -11.25 -9.69 -0.92
C ARG A 23 -10.92 -11.18 -0.91
N ALA A 24 -11.85 -12.02 -0.44
CA ALA A 24 -11.62 -13.46 -0.25
C ALA A 24 -11.31 -14.20 -1.57
N ALA A 25 -11.91 -13.78 -2.68
CA ALA A 25 -11.76 -14.44 -3.98
C ALA A 25 -10.45 -14.12 -4.70
N GLU A 26 -9.64 -13.18 -4.20
CA GLU A 26 -8.43 -12.74 -4.90
C GLU A 26 -7.20 -13.55 -4.49
N PRO A 27 -6.33 -13.88 -5.46
CA PRO A 27 -5.01 -14.41 -5.15
C PRO A 27 -4.23 -13.42 -4.29
N ARG A 28 -3.55 -13.91 -3.25
CA ARG A 28 -2.78 -13.06 -2.34
C ARG A 28 -1.80 -12.14 -3.07
N ASP A 29 -1.12 -12.68 -4.06
CA ASP A 29 -0.01 -12.00 -4.74
C ASP A 29 -0.46 -10.86 -5.65
N ALA A 30 -1.73 -10.86 -6.08
CA ALA A 30 -2.32 -9.81 -6.91
C ALA A 30 -3.22 -8.86 -6.13
N SER A 31 -3.51 -9.16 -4.86
CA SER A 31 -4.47 -8.41 -4.06
C SER A 31 -3.96 -7.04 -3.65
N LEU A 32 -4.85 -6.06 -3.76
CA LEU A 32 -4.76 -4.81 -3.01
C LEU A 32 -5.42 -5.00 -1.65
N PHE A 33 -4.71 -4.67 -0.57
CA PHE A 33 -5.22 -4.93 0.79
C PHE A 33 -4.76 -3.89 1.79
N TYR A 34 -5.51 -3.78 2.88
CA TYR A 34 -5.03 -3.16 4.11
C TYR A 34 -4.31 -4.18 4.97
N TRP A 35 -3.29 -3.72 5.71
CA TRP A 35 -2.62 -4.58 6.67
C TRP A 35 -2.37 -3.86 8.00
N PHE A 36 -2.17 -4.67 9.01
CA PHE A 36 -1.66 -4.29 10.32
C PHE A 36 -0.57 -5.28 10.72
N GLU A 37 0.55 -4.77 11.17
CA GLU A 37 1.68 -5.54 11.65
C GLU A 37 2.04 -5.12 13.07
N LEU A 38 2.23 -6.10 13.95
CA LEU A 38 2.75 -5.95 15.29
C LEU A 38 4.08 -6.72 15.36
N GLY A 39 5.19 -6.02 15.41
CA GLY A 39 6.53 -6.54 15.63
C GLY A 39 6.95 -6.45 17.09
N ILE A 40 8.17 -6.90 17.39
CA ILE A 40 8.73 -6.86 18.74
C ILE A 40 8.95 -5.41 19.21
N ASP A 41 9.39 -4.55 18.30
CA ASP A 41 9.83 -3.18 18.58
C ASP A 41 9.09 -2.12 17.76
N HIS A 42 8.13 -2.53 16.95
CA HIS A 42 7.41 -1.63 16.06
C HIS A 42 5.99 -2.09 15.77
N MET A 43 5.15 -1.17 15.32
CA MET A 43 3.88 -1.42 14.68
C MET A 43 3.81 -0.66 13.38
N ASN A 44 3.18 -1.27 12.40
CA ASN A 44 2.93 -0.67 11.08
C ASN A 44 1.52 -1.01 10.63
N TRP A 45 0.93 -0.14 9.87
CA TRP A 45 -0.29 -0.44 9.12
C TRP A 45 -0.37 0.40 7.87
N GLY A 46 -1.09 -0.10 6.89
CA GLY A 46 -1.16 0.59 5.61
C GLY A 46 -2.07 -0.07 4.58
N LEU A 47 -1.88 0.37 3.34
CA LEU A 47 -2.56 -0.06 2.13
C LEU A 47 -1.53 -0.32 1.05
N GLY A 48 -1.62 -1.42 0.32
CA GLY A 48 -0.73 -1.68 -0.80
C GLY A 48 -0.93 -3.05 -1.45
N PHE A 49 0.02 -3.41 -2.29
CA PHE A 49 0.12 -4.73 -2.90
C PHE A 49 1.14 -5.58 -2.17
N TRP A 50 0.93 -6.89 -2.13
CA TRP A 50 1.90 -7.82 -1.51
C TRP A 50 3.22 -7.88 -2.28
N ASN A 51 3.12 -7.90 -3.58
CA ASN A 51 4.24 -7.91 -4.52
C ASN A 51 4.12 -6.77 -5.52
N GLU A 52 5.12 -6.64 -6.39
CA GLU A 52 5.04 -5.73 -7.54
C GLU A 52 3.81 -6.10 -8.40
N ASN A 53 2.78 -5.27 -8.37
CA ASN A 53 1.64 -5.36 -9.27
C ASN A 53 1.85 -4.41 -10.46
N ARG A 54 2.70 -4.82 -11.39
CA ARG A 54 3.10 -4.00 -12.53
C ARG A 54 1.93 -3.55 -13.39
N PRO A 55 0.95 -4.41 -13.74
CA PRO A 55 -0.19 -3.97 -14.53
C PRO A 55 -0.98 -2.85 -13.87
N ALA A 56 -1.29 -2.96 -12.58
CA ALA A 56 -2.02 -1.92 -11.84
C ALA A 56 -1.23 -0.61 -11.75
N LEU A 57 0.10 -0.69 -11.55
CA LEU A 57 0.96 0.50 -11.51
C LEU A 57 1.13 1.14 -12.89
N ASP A 58 1.12 0.37 -13.98
CA ASP A 58 1.11 0.91 -15.33
C ASP A 58 -0.21 1.63 -15.65
N MET A 59 -1.33 1.15 -15.12
CA MET A 59 -2.60 1.89 -15.22
C MET A 59 -2.58 3.18 -14.40
N LEU A 60 -1.99 3.16 -13.20
CA LEU A 60 -1.80 4.39 -12.41
C LEU A 60 -0.96 5.42 -13.17
N ARG A 61 0.15 5.01 -13.81
CA ARG A 61 0.98 5.88 -14.65
C ARG A 61 0.19 6.50 -15.79
N ARG A 62 -0.58 5.67 -16.51
CA ARG A 62 -1.47 6.15 -17.58
C ARG A 62 -2.49 7.15 -17.06
N ARG A 63 -3.07 6.90 -15.90
CA ARG A 63 -4.03 7.82 -15.28
C ARG A 63 -3.38 9.13 -14.85
N ILE A 64 -2.17 9.09 -14.30
CA ILE A 64 -1.40 10.29 -13.94
C ILE A 64 -1.12 11.14 -15.18
N VAL A 65 -0.75 10.54 -16.32
CA VAL A 65 -0.49 11.27 -17.57
C VAL A 65 -1.77 11.85 -18.17
N ALA A 66 -2.86 11.08 -18.17
CA ALA A 66 -4.11 11.47 -18.82
C ALA A 66 -4.94 12.46 -17.98
N SER A 67 -4.91 12.35 -16.66
CA SER A 67 -5.78 13.10 -15.76
C SER A 67 -5.09 13.35 -14.41
N PRO A 68 -3.97 14.12 -14.38
CA PRO A 68 -3.19 14.33 -13.15
C PRO A 68 -4.00 14.96 -12.02
N ASP A 69 -4.90 15.90 -12.35
CA ASP A 69 -5.71 16.60 -11.34
C ASP A 69 -6.72 15.66 -10.65
N GLN A 70 -7.22 14.65 -11.36
CA GLN A 70 -8.07 13.64 -10.74
C GLN A 70 -7.28 12.81 -9.72
N VAL A 71 -6.06 12.39 -10.08
CA VAL A 71 -5.20 11.63 -9.17
C VAL A 71 -4.82 12.48 -7.97
N ARG A 72 -4.42 13.73 -8.20
CA ARG A 72 -4.11 14.70 -7.14
C ARG A 72 -5.31 14.89 -6.20
N GLY A 73 -6.50 15.13 -6.72
CA GLY A 73 -7.72 15.29 -5.92
C GLY A 73 -8.02 14.07 -5.03
N VAL A 74 -7.74 12.85 -5.51
CA VAL A 74 -7.85 11.64 -4.67
C VAL A 74 -6.80 11.64 -3.56
N LEU A 75 -5.53 11.94 -3.88
CA LEU A 75 -4.45 11.98 -2.89
C LEU A 75 -4.67 13.07 -1.84
N ASP A 76 -5.12 14.25 -2.24
CA ASP A 76 -5.46 15.36 -1.34
C ASP A 76 -6.60 14.98 -0.39
N SER A 77 -7.61 14.26 -0.91
CA SER A 77 -8.72 13.78 -0.07
C SER A 77 -8.30 12.75 0.99
N CYS A 78 -7.18 12.05 0.76
CA CYS A 78 -6.63 11.11 1.74
C CYS A 78 -5.92 11.80 2.91
N LYS A 79 -5.50 13.07 2.77
CA LYS A 79 -4.79 13.84 3.81
C LYS A 79 -3.62 13.06 4.43
N LEU A 80 -2.85 12.38 3.60
CA LEU A 80 -1.84 11.42 4.04
C LEU A 80 -0.86 12.01 5.07
N ALA A 81 -0.42 13.26 4.87
CA ALA A 81 0.50 13.93 5.78
C ALA A 81 -0.12 14.17 7.18
N GLU A 82 -1.41 14.57 7.24
CA GLU A 82 -2.12 14.78 8.51
C GLU A 82 -2.23 13.47 9.31
N HIS A 83 -2.32 12.35 8.60
CA HIS A 83 -2.37 11.01 9.17
C HIS A 83 -0.99 10.36 9.38
N HIS A 84 0.11 11.08 9.10
CA HIS A 84 1.48 10.53 9.10
C HIS A 84 1.61 9.26 8.26
N LEU A 85 0.90 9.19 7.15
CA LEU A 85 0.93 8.12 6.18
C LEU A 85 1.92 8.49 5.07
N LEU A 86 2.85 7.61 4.77
CA LEU A 86 3.91 7.85 3.80
C LEU A 86 3.82 6.84 2.65
N LEU A 87 4.02 7.34 1.44
CA LEU A 87 4.29 6.49 0.29
C LEU A 87 5.63 5.79 0.51
N GLY A 88 5.62 4.49 0.47
CA GLY A 88 6.79 3.63 0.58
C GLY A 88 6.98 2.76 -0.66
N GLY A 89 7.97 1.90 -0.59
CA GLY A 89 8.34 1.03 -1.68
C GLY A 89 9.53 1.56 -2.49
N SER A 90 9.96 0.74 -3.43
CA SER A 90 11.04 1.08 -4.34
C SER A 90 10.53 1.88 -5.55
N GLN A 91 11.42 2.62 -6.16
CA GLN A 91 11.13 3.40 -7.37
C GLN A 91 12.03 2.96 -8.52
N PHE A 92 11.52 3.11 -9.75
CA PHE A 92 12.33 2.94 -10.93
C PHE A 92 13.38 4.06 -11.04
N LYS A 93 14.64 3.69 -11.17
CA LYS A 93 15.77 4.66 -11.30
C LYS A 93 15.94 5.22 -12.71
N ARG A 94 15.43 4.53 -13.73
CA ARG A 94 15.67 4.85 -15.15
C ARG A 94 14.39 4.90 -15.98
N LEU A 95 13.22 4.94 -15.34
CA LEU A 95 11.96 5.10 -16.07
C LEU A 95 11.86 6.55 -16.57
N PRO A 96 11.69 6.77 -17.87
CA PRO A 96 11.43 8.11 -18.39
C PRO A 96 10.12 8.67 -17.80
N VAL A 97 10.18 9.90 -17.33
CA VAL A 97 9.02 10.61 -16.80
C VAL A 97 8.63 11.68 -17.83
N PRO A 98 7.43 11.62 -18.42
CA PRO A 98 6.96 12.67 -19.33
C PRO A 98 6.92 14.04 -18.62
N ASP A 99 7.22 15.11 -19.36
CA ASP A 99 7.20 16.48 -18.84
C ASP A 99 5.80 16.91 -18.36
N THR A 100 4.76 16.23 -18.86
CA THR A 100 3.37 16.43 -18.44
C THR A 100 3.06 15.90 -17.05
N VAL A 101 3.94 15.09 -16.45
CA VAL A 101 3.75 14.55 -15.10
C VAL A 101 4.15 15.61 -14.08
N PRO A 102 3.20 16.11 -13.25
CA PRO A 102 3.50 17.08 -12.23
C PRO A 102 4.52 16.58 -11.20
N GLU A 103 5.32 17.47 -10.64
CA GLU A 103 6.41 17.15 -9.71
C GLU A 103 5.91 16.38 -8.47
N ASP A 104 4.78 16.79 -7.92
CA ASP A 104 4.13 16.16 -6.76
C ASP A 104 3.63 14.72 -7.03
N LEU A 105 3.38 14.38 -8.29
CA LEU A 105 2.95 13.04 -8.71
C LEU A 105 4.11 12.15 -9.19
N ARG A 106 5.33 12.68 -9.35
CA ARG A 106 6.48 11.88 -9.78
C ARG A 106 6.80 10.69 -8.89
N PRO A 107 6.77 10.79 -7.55
CA PRO A 107 7.00 9.63 -6.69
C PRO A 107 6.00 8.49 -6.94
N TRP A 108 4.74 8.82 -7.22
CA TRP A 108 3.67 7.88 -7.55
C TRP A 108 3.86 7.25 -8.94
N TYR A 109 4.29 8.07 -9.90
CA TYR A 109 4.61 7.61 -11.26
C TYR A 109 5.79 6.64 -11.28
N LEU A 110 6.82 6.91 -10.48
CA LEU A 110 8.04 6.11 -10.41
C LEU A 110 7.93 4.86 -9.54
N ALA A 111 6.82 4.68 -8.81
CA ALA A 111 6.64 3.53 -7.93
C ALA A 111 6.82 2.21 -8.70
N LYS A 112 7.69 1.33 -8.19
CA LYS A 112 7.94 -0.02 -8.70
C LYS A 112 7.16 -1.06 -7.91
N ASP A 113 7.22 -0.98 -6.60
CA ASP A 113 6.29 -1.59 -5.66
C ASP A 113 5.56 -0.47 -4.90
N PHE A 114 4.43 -0.80 -4.31
CA PHE A 114 3.53 0.23 -3.84
C PHE A 114 2.91 -0.12 -2.50
N TYR A 115 3.12 0.76 -1.55
CA TYR A 115 2.34 0.82 -0.33
C TYR A 115 2.33 2.23 0.26
N VAL A 116 1.25 2.55 0.98
CA VAL A 116 1.14 3.73 1.83
C VAL A 116 0.96 3.25 3.24
N GLN A 117 1.81 3.73 4.17
CA GLN A 117 1.82 3.20 5.53
C GLN A 117 2.14 4.24 6.58
N ARG A 118 1.68 3.97 7.79
CA ARG A 118 2.23 4.52 9.02
C ARG A 118 3.29 3.55 9.53
N PHE A 119 4.52 4.02 9.68
CA PHE A 119 5.67 3.21 10.08
C PHE A 119 6.22 3.63 11.43
N GLY A 120 6.80 2.68 12.17
CA GLY A 120 7.54 2.95 13.41
C GLY A 120 6.68 3.48 14.55
N VAL A 121 5.43 3.08 14.59
CA VAL A 121 4.52 3.47 15.66
C VAL A 121 5.01 2.89 17.00
N ARG A 122 4.91 3.69 18.06
CA ARG A 122 5.33 3.32 19.40
C ARG A 122 4.63 2.06 19.90
N GLN A 123 5.39 1.12 20.45
CA GLN A 123 4.87 -0.12 21.04
C GLN A 123 3.86 0.12 22.16
N GLU A 124 4.02 1.18 22.94
CA GLU A 124 3.10 1.56 24.00
C GLU A 124 1.64 1.61 23.52
N TRP A 125 1.44 1.91 22.24
CA TRP A 125 0.10 1.93 21.63
C TRP A 125 -0.52 0.54 21.46
N ALA A 126 0.28 -0.54 21.52
CA ALA A 126 -0.25 -1.91 21.48
C ALA A 126 -1.15 -2.23 22.68
N PHE A 127 -0.93 -1.53 23.79
CA PHE A 127 -1.69 -1.70 25.04
C PHE A 127 -2.71 -0.57 25.27
N ASP A 128 -2.88 0.33 24.28
CA ASP A 128 -3.82 1.44 24.35
C ASP A 128 -5.16 1.03 23.71
N ASP A 129 -6.25 1.20 24.44
CA ASP A 129 -7.63 0.95 23.97
C ASP A 129 -8.01 1.78 22.72
N LYS A 130 -7.28 2.88 22.46
CA LYS A 130 -7.46 3.75 21.29
C LYS A 130 -6.79 3.24 20.02
N LEU A 131 -5.97 2.15 20.09
CA LEU A 131 -5.23 1.66 18.92
C LEU A 131 -6.16 1.33 17.75
N VAL A 132 -7.23 0.59 18.00
CA VAL A 132 -8.21 0.21 16.98
C VAL A 132 -8.83 1.44 16.32
N GLY A 133 -9.15 2.45 17.11
CA GLY A 133 -9.68 3.73 16.61
C GLY A 133 -8.70 4.49 15.72
N ARG A 134 -7.39 4.45 16.04
CA ARG A 134 -6.33 5.06 15.22
C ARG A 134 -6.16 4.33 13.89
N VAL A 135 -6.02 3.01 13.92
CA VAL A 135 -5.90 2.17 12.71
C VAL A 135 -7.10 2.36 11.79
N ARG A 136 -8.31 2.31 12.35
CA ARG A 136 -9.56 2.52 11.60
C ARG A 136 -9.59 3.88 10.92
N ARG A 137 -9.22 4.95 11.61
CA ARG A 137 -9.20 6.31 11.08
C ARG A 137 -8.23 6.43 9.90
N ASP A 138 -7.04 5.84 10.02
CA ASP A 138 -6.04 5.86 8.96
C ASP A 138 -6.48 5.01 7.75
N PHE A 139 -7.11 3.86 7.98
CA PHE A 139 -7.70 3.06 6.90
C PHE A 139 -8.83 3.83 6.19
N GLN A 140 -9.66 4.56 6.92
CA GLN A 140 -10.70 5.41 6.34
C GLN A 140 -10.10 6.57 5.51
N ALA A 141 -9.00 7.18 5.98
CA ALA A 141 -8.28 8.19 5.23
C ALA A 141 -7.74 7.66 3.89
N MET A 142 -7.24 6.42 3.86
CA MET A 142 -6.75 5.79 2.63
C MET A 142 -7.86 5.23 1.71
N ALA A 143 -9.13 5.27 2.12
CA ALA A 143 -10.22 4.67 1.34
C ALA A 143 -10.42 5.28 -0.07
N PRO A 144 -10.24 6.61 -0.32
CA PRO A 144 -10.29 7.14 -1.67
C PRO A 144 -9.20 6.55 -2.58
N LEU A 145 -7.97 6.42 -2.07
CA LEU A 145 -6.86 5.80 -2.79
C LEU A 145 -7.11 4.30 -3.04
N TYR A 146 -7.63 3.58 -2.05
CA TYR A 146 -8.04 2.18 -2.23
C TYR A 146 -9.04 2.04 -3.39
N ARG A 147 -10.07 2.89 -3.44
CA ARG A 147 -11.08 2.85 -4.51
C ARG A 147 -10.48 3.14 -5.89
N LEU A 148 -9.57 4.11 -5.98
CA LEU A 148 -8.87 4.42 -7.23
C LEU A 148 -8.06 3.22 -7.74
N LEU A 149 -7.21 2.64 -6.89
CA LEU A 149 -6.38 1.50 -7.25
C LEU A 149 -7.21 0.24 -7.49
N ARG A 150 -8.28 0.07 -6.73
CA ARG A 150 -9.19 -1.06 -6.87
C ARG A 150 -9.89 -1.06 -8.22
N GLY A 151 -10.41 0.09 -8.65
CA GLY A 151 -11.00 0.22 -9.99
C GLY A 151 -10.02 -0.21 -11.09
N MET A 152 -8.76 0.16 -10.98
CA MET A 152 -7.72 -0.26 -11.95
C MET A 152 -7.50 -1.78 -11.95
N VAL A 153 -7.54 -2.43 -10.79
CA VAL A 153 -7.40 -3.89 -10.70
C VAL A 153 -8.63 -4.59 -11.29
N ASP A 154 -9.82 -4.08 -11.02
CA ASP A 154 -11.07 -4.63 -11.57
C ASP A 154 -11.11 -4.50 -13.11
N ASP A 155 -10.74 -3.34 -13.68
CA ASP A 155 -10.62 -3.11 -15.14
C ASP A 155 -9.67 -4.11 -15.81
N LEU A 156 -8.54 -4.44 -15.15
CA LEU A 156 -7.56 -5.41 -15.65
C LEU A 156 -8.12 -6.84 -15.66
N GLN A 157 -8.90 -7.20 -14.65
CA GLN A 157 -9.51 -8.54 -14.56
C GLN A 157 -10.57 -8.74 -15.64
N GLU A 158 -11.41 -7.73 -15.90
CA GLU A 158 -12.41 -7.76 -16.97
C GLU A 158 -11.75 -7.89 -18.34
N THR A 159 -10.67 -7.12 -18.61
CA THR A 159 -9.93 -7.19 -19.88
C THR A 159 -9.24 -8.54 -20.11
N SER A 160 -8.89 -9.25 -19.04
CA SER A 160 -8.21 -10.56 -19.13
C SER A 160 -9.20 -11.73 -19.34
N GLN A 161 -10.50 -11.51 -19.17
CA GLN A 161 -11.57 -12.52 -19.33
C GLN A 161 -12.32 -12.39 -20.66
N ALA A 162 -12.10 -11.28 -21.40
CA ALA A 162 -12.68 -11.01 -22.71
C ALA A 162 -11.77 -11.50 -23.84
#